data_6728e5bb327ee9ee6f4fc3b85efbd86b
#
_entry.id   6728e5bb327ee9ee6f4fc3b85efbd86b
#
_cell.length_a   1.000
_cell.length_b   1.000
_cell.length_c   1.000
_cell.angle_alpha   90.00
_cell.angle_beta   90.00
_cell.angle_gamma   90.00
#
_symmetry.space_group_name_H-M   'P 1'
#
loop_
_entity.id
_entity.type
_entity.pdbx_description
1 polymer ?
#
loop_
_entity_poly.entity_id
_entity_poly.type
_entity_poly.pdbx_seq_one_letter_code
_entity_poly.pdbx_strand_id
1 'polypeptide(L)'
;MVVELKEYDSASEMAKALEDEISRTKSLLGEYLRRLDDIRSLAEKSKKIREVVMKLAGKKAVQETLGEITVGNLSVILDANPFHELTAIEDVVRSQQERLLALQKAREALKWMDQLGDTEGLKYIVVENDGVPEKILFKIY
;
A
#
# COMPACT_ATOMS: atom_id res chain seq x y z
N MET A 1 -2.59 5.97 12.09
CA MET A 1 -1.66 4.87 12.46
C MET A 1 -2.39 3.91 13.39
N VAL A 2 -2.43 2.65 13.01
CA VAL A 2 -3.05 1.60 13.83
C VAL A 2 -1.94 0.78 14.48
N VAL A 3 -1.86 0.83 15.80
CA VAL A 3 -0.89 0.09 16.60
C VAL A 3 -1.59 -1.11 17.22
N GLU A 4 -1.08 -2.30 16.99
CA GLU A 4 -1.65 -3.55 17.47
C GLU A 4 -0.59 -4.40 18.18
N LEU A 5 -1.06 -5.23 19.10
CA LEU A 5 -0.23 -6.25 19.74
C LEU A 5 -0.61 -7.61 19.20
N LYS A 6 0.37 -8.39 18.78
CA LYS A 6 0.19 -9.79 18.41
C LYS A 6 1.09 -10.67 19.24
N GLU A 7 0.55 -11.79 19.71
CA GLU A 7 1.30 -12.77 20.48
C GLU A 7 1.63 -14.00 19.64
N TYR A 8 2.85 -14.49 19.78
CA TYR A 8 3.31 -15.72 19.14
C TYR A 8 4.00 -16.61 20.15
N ASP A 9 3.80 -17.92 20.02
CA ASP A 9 4.40 -18.91 20.91
C ASP A 9 5.80 -19.33 20.46
N SER A 10 6.17 -19.05 19.21
CA SER A 10 7.49 -19.38 18.69
C SER A 10 7.96 -18.36 17.66
N ALA A 11 9.28 -18.31 17.47
CA ALA A 11 9.89 -17.50 16.42
C ALA A 11 9.44 -17.94 15.02
N SER A 12 9.22 -19.25 14.85
CA SER A 12 8.73 -19.82 13.59
C SER A 12 7.34 -19.32 13.22
N GLU A 13 6.43 -19.24 14.19
CA GLU A 13 5.08 -18.71 13.96
C GLU A 13 5.13 -17.23 13.57
N MET A 14 5.96 -16.47 14.26
CA MET A 14 6.14 -15.06 13.97
C MET A 14 6.70 -14.83 12.57
N ALA A 15 7.75 -15.57 12.20
CA ALA A 15 8.34 -15.51 10.88
C ALA A 15 7.35 -15.89 9.78
N LYS A 16 6.56 -16.93 10.01
CA LYS A 16 5.53 -17.37 9.06
C LYS A 16 4.46 -16.31 8.86
N ALA A 17 3.97 -15.72 9.94
CA ALA A 17 2.97 -14.65 9.87
C ALA A 17 3.49 -13.46 9.06
N LEU A 18 4.76 -13.09 9.24
CA LEU A 18 5.39 -12.01 8.51
C LEU A 18 5.56 -12.35 7.03
N GLU A 19 5.96 -13.59 6.71
CA GLU A 19 6.07 -14.05 5.32
C GLU A 19 4.72 -14.09 4.60
N ASP A 20 3.66 -14.49 5.30
CA ASP A 20 2.30 -14.46 4.77
C ASP A 20 1.87 -13.02 4.44
N GLU A 21 2.21 -12.07 5.31
CA GLU A 21 1.91 -10.67 5.10
C GLU A 21 2.70 -10.09 3.91
N ILE A 22 3.96 -10.47 3.77
CA ILE A 22 4.80 -10.11 2.61
C ILE A 22 4.17 -10.64 1.32
N SER A 23 3.74 -11.89 1.31
CA SER A 23 3.11 -12.50 0.14
C SER A 23 1.80 -11.81 -0.24
N ARG A 24 0.97 -11.48 0.73
CA ARG A 24 -0.27 -10.73 0.50
C ARG A 24 0.00 -9.35 -0.08
N THR A 25 0.98 -8.66 0.48
CA THR A 25 1.36 -7.32 0.01
C THR A 25 1.89 -7.36 -1.42
N LYS A 26 2.71 -8.36 -1.75
CA LYS A 26 3.19 -8.58 -3.12
C LYS A 26 2.06 -8.83 -4.11
N SER A 27 1.09 -9.68 -3.74
CA SER A 27 -0.07 -9.97 -4.59
C SER A 27 -0.91 -8.73 -4.83
N LEU A 28 -1.19 -7.98 -3.79
CA LEU A 28 -1.95 -6.74 -3.88
C LEU A 28 -1.23 -5.70 -4.73
N LEU A 29 0.07 -5.55 -4.52
CA LEU A 29 0.90 -4.65 -5.32
C LEU A 29 0.87 -5.03 -6.80
N GLY A 30 0.96 -6.34 -7.11
CA GLY A 30 0.86 -6.84 -8.48
C GLY A 30 -0.46 -6.49 -9.16
N GLU A 31 -1.57 -6.57 -8.44
CA GLU A 31 -2.88 -6.18 -8.94
C GLU A 31 -2.95 -4.68 -9.24
N TYR A 32 -2.45 -3.85 -8.33
CA TYR A 32 -2.42 -2.39 -8.55
C TYR A 32 -1.48 -1.98 -9.66
N LEU A 33 -0.36 -2.67 -9.83
CA LEU A 33 0.55 -2.40 -10.96
C LEU A 33 -0.12 -2.67 -12.31
N ARG A 34 -0.92 -3.73 -12.41
CA ARG A 34 -1.70 -3.99 -13.62
C ARG A 34 -2.75 -2.92 -13.88
N ARG A 35 -3.47 -2.51 -12.84
CA ARG A 35 -4.42 -1.40 -12.94
C ARG A 35 -3.73 -0.10 -13.34
N LEU A 36 -2.52 0.11 -12.83
CA LEU A 36 -1.73 1.30 -13.17
C LEU A 36 -1.40 1.34 -14.67
N ASP A 37 -0.97 0.22 -15.24
CA ASP A 37 -0.69 0.13 -16.67
C ASP A 37 -1.93 0.40 -17.52
N ASP A 38 -3.06 -0.17 -17.15
CA ASP A 38 -4.33 0.01 -17.83
C ASP A 38 -4.80 1.46 -17.80
N ILE A 39 -4.73 2.09 -16.63
CA ILE A 39 -5.18 3.47 -16.47
C ILE A 39 -4.23 4.48 -17.13
N ARG A 40 -2.93 4.19 -17.17
CA ARG A 40 -1.96 5.02 -17.90
C ARG A 40 -2.29 5.07 -19.38
N SER A 41 -2.57 3.93 -19.99
CA SER A 41 -2.99 3.85 -21.39
C SER A 41 -4.25 4.68 -21.63
N LEU A 42 -5.22 4.59 -20.73
CA LEU A 42 -6.47 5.32 -20.85
C LEU A 42 -6.26 6.82 -20.66
N ALA A 43 -5.40 7.21 -19.71
CA ALA A 43 -5.05 8.61 -19.45
C ALA A 43 -4.36 9.24 -20.65
N GLU A 44 -3.44 8.51 -21.29
CA GLU A 44 -2.76 8.98 -22.51
C GLU A 44 -3.73 9.19 -23.67
N LYS A 45 -4.67 8.27 -23.87
CA LYS A 45 -5.71 8.41 -24.88
C LYS A 45 -6.60 9.63 -24.61
N SER A 46 -6.99 9.82 -23.35
CA SER A 46 -7.79 10.97 -22.91
C SER A 46 -7.06 12.28 -23.16
N LYS A 47 -5.76 12.33 -22.89
CA LYS A 47 -4.92 13.49 -23.15
C LYS A 47 -4.86 13.82 -24.64
N LYS A 48 -4.66 12.83 -25.50
CA LYS A 48 -4.60 13.01 -26.95
C LYS A 48 -5.92 13.53 -27.50
N ILE A 49 -7.05 12.98 -27.04
CA ILE A 49 -8.37 13.44 -27.42
C ILE A 49 -8.58 14.90 -27.02
N ARG A 50 -8.19 15.27 -25.81
CA ARG A 50 -8.25 16.67 -25.33
C ARG A 50 -7.43 17.60 -26.23
N GLU A 51 -6.20 17.22 -26.55
CA GLU A 51 -5.33 18.02 -27.42
C GLU A 51 -5.94 18.26 -28.80
N VAL A 52 -6.55 17.22 -29.39
CA VAL A 52 -7.23 17.32 -30.67
C VAL A 52 -8.45 18.23 -30.58
N VAL A 53 -9.27 18.07 -29.56
CA VAL A 53 -10.45 18.89 -29.32
C VAL A 53 -10.06 20.35 -29.10
N MET A 54 -9.00 20.63 -28.34
CA MET A 54 -8.50 21.97 -28.13
C MET A 54 -8.02 22.64 -29.42
N LYS A 55 -7.38 21.90 -30.30
CA LYS A 55 -6.94 22.39 -31.60
C LYS A 55 -8.12 22.71 -32.54
N LEU A 56 -9.17 21.90 -32.50
CA LEU A 56 -10.33 22.06 -33.38
C LEU A 56 -11.32 23.13 -32.90
N ALA A 57 -11.52 23.24 -31.58
CA ALA A 57 -12.58 24.05 -31.01
C ALA A 57 -12.09 25.29 -30.25
N GLY A 58 -10.78 25.43 -30.05
CA GLY A 58 -10.20 26.52 -29.26
C GLY A 58 -10.32 26.32 -27.76
N LYS A 59 -9.70 27.22 -27.00
CA LYS A 59 -9.59 27.10 -25.54
C LYS A 59 -10.91 27.09 -24.75
N LYS A 60 -12.01 27.56 -25.37
CA LYS A 60 -13.30 27.67 -24.68
C LYS A 60 -14.08 26.36 -24.59
N ALA A 61 -13.72 25.33 -25.35
CA ALA A 61 -14.46 24.07 -25.40
C ALA A 61 -14.01 23.07 -24.36
N VAL A 62 -12.87 23.27 -23.71
CA VAL A 62 -12.35 22.37 -22.67
C VAL A 62 -12.44 23.08 -21.34
N GLN A 63 -13.60 22.98 -20.71
CA GLN A 63 -13.69 23.31 -19.30
C GLN A 63 -13.23 22.08 -18.51
N GLU A 64 -12.19 22.25 -17.72
CA GLU A 64 -11.89 21.26 -16.71
C GLU A 64 -13.02 21.25 -15.69
N THR A 65 -13.66 20.12 -15.56
CA THR A 65 -14.66 19.92 -14.54
C THR A 65 -13.95 19.84 -13.18
N LEU A 66 -13.92 20.94 -12.49
CA LEU A 66 -13.40 21.01 -11.14
C LEU A 66 -14.52 20.71 -10.16
N GLY A 67 -14.81 19.42 -10.01
CA GLY A 67 -15.81 18.99 -9.08
C GLY A 67 -15.20 18.40 -7.81
N GLU A 68 -14.25 19.07 -7.17
CA GLU A 68 -13.75 18.62 -5.88
C GLU A 68 -14.58 19.28 -4.76
N ILE A 69 -15.18 18.44 -3.93
CA ILE A 69 -15.95 18.87 -2.76
C ILE A 69 -15.38 18.18 -1.54
N THR A 70 -15.19 18.94 -0.47
CA THR A 70 -14.79 18.37 0.81
C THR A 70 -16.01 18.18 1.72
N VAL A 71 -16.23 16.93 2.14
CA VAL A 71 -17.30 16.56 3.07
C VAL A 71 -16.64 15.99 4.31
N GLY A 72 -16.64 16.75 5.39
CA GLY A 72 -15.87 16.37 6.58
C GLY A 72 -14.36 16.28 6.26
N ASN A 73 -13.78 15.11 6.50
CA ASN A 73 -12.37 14.84 6.16
C ASN A 73 -12.21 14.13 4.81
N LEU A 74 -13.29 13.99 4.06
CA LEU A 74 -13.29 13.24 2.82
C LEU A 74 -13.30 14.19 1.62
N SER A 75 -12.35 14.02 0.72
CA SER A 75 -12.34 14.70 -0.57
C SER A 75 -13.12 13.88 -1.58
N VAL A 76 -14.14 14.50 -2.18
CA VAL A 76 -14.99 13.86 -3.19
C VAL A 76 -14.76 14.54 -4.52
N ILE A 77 -14.32 13.77 -5.51
CA ILE A 77 -14.11 14.28 -6.86
C ILE A 77 -15.29 13.85 -7.72
N LEU A 78 -16.04 14.85 -8.20
CA LEU A 78 -17.16 14.62 -9.09
C LEU A 78 -16.65 14.52 -10.52
N ASP A 79 -17.22 13.56 -11.27
CA ASP A 79 -16.87 13.35 -12.67
C ASP A 79 -15.37 13.10 -12.87
N ALA A 80 -14.82 12.17 -12.09
CA ALA A 80 -13.41 11.81 -12.13
C ALA A 80 -13.00 11.31 -13.52
N ASN A 81 -11.92 11.85 -14.04
CA ASN A 81 -11.33 11.41 -15.31
C ASN A 81 -10.19 10.41 -15.07
N PRO A 82 -9.62 9.80 -16.12
CA PRO A 82 -8.53 8.84 -15.96
C PRO A 82 -7.30 9.39 -15.22
N PHE A 83 -7.04 10.68 -15.24
CA PHE A 83 -5.92 11.28 -14.50
C PHE A 83 -6.14 11.26 -13.00
N HIS A 84 -7.35 11.46 -12.53
CA HIS A 84 -7.69 11.37 -11.11
C HIS A 84 -7.49 9.94 -10.60
N GLU A 85 -7.96 8.96 -11.37
CA GLU A 85 -7.78 7.55 -11.04
C GLU A 85 -6.31 7.14 -11.10
N LEU A 86 -5.56 7.63 -12.10
CA LEU A 86 -4.12 7.39 -12.23
C LEU A 86 -3.38 7.87 -10.97
N THR A 87 -3.63 9.09 -10.55
CA THR A 87 -2.99 9.67 -9.35
C THR A 87 -3.31 8.84 -8.10
N ALA A 88 -4.57 8.46 -7.92
CA ALA A 88 -4.99 7.63 -6.79
C ALA A 88 -4.28 6.27 -6.78
N ILE A 89 -4.19 5.61 -7.92
CA ILE A 89 -3.52 4.31 -8.04
C ILE A 89 -2.01 4.46 -7.82
N GLU A 90 -1.38 5.51 -8.33
CA GLU A 90 0.04 5.78 -8.08
C GLU A 90 0.33 5.94 -6.59
N ASP A 91 -0.54 6.62 -5.85
CA ASP A 91 -0.40 6.76 -4.40
C ASP A 91 -0.51 5.42 -3.67
N VAL A 92 -1.46 4.57 -4.08
CA VAL A 92 -1.61 3.22 -3.52
C VAL A 92 -0.37 2.37 -3.81
N VAL A 93 0.12 2.39 -5.05
CA VAL A 93 1.33 1.63 -5.44
C VAL A 93 2.52 2.06 -4.60
N ARG A 94 2.74 3.36 -4.45
CA ARG A 94 3.83 3.89 -3.63
C ARG A 94 3.72 3.42 -2.18
N SER A 95 2.54 3.54 -1.59
CA SER A 95 2.27 3.12 -0.22
C SER A 95 2.50 1.62 -0.02
N GLN A 96 2.06 0.78 -0.95
CA GLN A 96 2.26 -0.66 -0.88
C GLN A 96 3.74 -1.05 -1.08
N GLN A 97 4.46 -0.34 -1.93
CA GLN A 97 5.90 -0.55 -2.11
C GLN A 97 6.68 -0.22 -0.83
N GLU A 98 6.35 0.88 -0.20
CA GLU A 98 6.96 1.28 1.08
C GLU A 98 6.67 0.26 2.18
N ARG A 99 5.42 -0.20 2.26
CA ARG A 99 5.02 -1.24 3.21
C ARG A 99 5.76 -2.56 2.96
N LEU A 100 5.84 -2.99 1.71
CA LEU A 100 6.56 -4.21 1.35
C LEU A 100 8.01 -4.12 1.76
N LEU A 101 8.67 -3.01 1.50
CA LEU A 101 10.06 -2.78 1.88
C LEU A 101 10.23 -2.84 3.41
N ALA A 102 9.32 -2.22 4.15
CA ALA A 102 9.35 -2.24 5.62
C ALA A 102 9.16 -3.66 6.16
N LEU A 103 8.24 -4.44 5.59
CA LEU A 103 8.01 -5.84 5.96
C LEU A 103 9.24 -6.71 5.67
N GLN A 104 9.87 -6.53 4.51
CA GLN A 104 11.08 -7.26 4.12
C GLN A 104 12.26 -6.93 5.04
N LYS A 105 12.42 -5.67 5.42
CA LYS A 105 13.44 -5.26 6.38
C LYS A 105 13.19 -5.87 7.76
N ALA A 106 11.94 -5.90 8.21
CA ALA A 106 11.58 -6.55 9.46
C ALA A 106 11.89 -8.06 9.41
N ARG A 107 11.58 -8.73 8.31
CA ARG A 107 11.88 -10.15 8.11
C ARG A 107 13.39 -10.41 8.17
N GLU A 108 14.17 -9.56 7.52
CA GLU A 108 15.63 -9.66 7.54
C GLU A 108 16.18 -9.48 8.96
N ALA A 109 15.67 -8.50 9.69
CA ALA A 109 16.07 -8.26 11.08
C ALA A 109 15.71 -9.43 12.01
N LEU A 110 14.63 -10.16 11.73
CA LEU A 110 14.20 -11.31 12.52
C LEU A 110 15.00 -12.59 12.27
N LYS A 111 15.81 -12.63 11.23
CA LYS A 111 16.62 -13.83 10.93
C LYS A 111 17.55 -14.24 12.07
N TRP A 112 18.07 -13.29 12.83
CA TRP A 112 18.90 -13.60 13.98
C TRP A 112 18.15 -14.39 15.06
N MET A 113 16.81 -14.25 15.11
CA MET A 113 15.99 -14.99 16.07
C MET A 113 15.85 -16.46 15.72
N ASP A 114 16.12 -16.84 14.49
CA ASP A 114 16.16 -18.25 14.09
C ASP A 114 17.21 -19.02 14.87
N GLN A 115 18.25 -18.34 15.37
CA GLN A 115 19.30 -18.91 16.21
C GLN A 115 18.82 -19.25 17.62
N LEU A 116 17.75 -18.61 18.08
CA LEU A 116 17.18 -18.88 19.40
C LEU A 116 16.38 -20.19 19.42
N GLY A 117 15.92 -20.63 18.25
CA GLY A 117 15.04 -21.80 18.13
C GLY A 117 13.71 -21.62 18.87
N ASP A 118 12.99 -22.71 19.02
CA ASP A 118 11.74 -22.73 19.79
C ASP A 118 12.09 -22.98 21.25
N THR A 119 12.21 -21.92 22.02
CA THR A 119 12.55 -22.01 23.45
C THR A 119 11.27 -22.13 24.26
N GLU A 120 11.15 -23.22 25.02
CA GLU A 120 10.03 -23.46 25.91
C GLU A 120 9.90 -22.37 26.96
N GLY A 121 8.67 -21.91 27.22
CA GLY A 121 8.41 -20.90 28.22
C GLY A 121 8.66 -19.46 27.78
N LEU A 122 8.93 -19.24 26.50
CA LEU A 122 9.14 -17.91 25.95
C LEU A 122 7.98 -17.55 25.01
N LYS A 123 7.34 -16.40 25.28
CA LYS A 123 6.36 -15.81 24.37
C LYS A 123 6.90 -14.56 23.73
N TYR A 124 6.43 -14.31 22.53
CA TYR A 124 6.80 -13.14 21.74
C TYR A 124 5.58 -12.24 21.61
N ILE A 125 5.70 -11.01 22.10
CA ILE A 125 4.69 -9.98 21.89
C ILE A 125 5.25 -8.99 20.88
N VAL A 126 4.58 -8.88 19.75
CA VAL A 126 5.02 -8.00 18.68
C VAL A 126 4.13 -6.76 18.65
N VAL A 127 4.75 -5.61 18.75
CA VAL A 127 4.07 -4.32 18.54
C VAL A 127 4.15 -4.01 17.06
N GLU A 128 3.01 -3.96 16.40
CA GLU A 128 2.91 -3.66 14.98
C GLU A 128 2.28 -2.29 14.77
N ASN A 129 2.80 -1.55 13.81
CA ASN A 129 2.23 -0.30 13.36
C ASN A 129 1.80 -0.46 11.90
N ASP A 130 0.49 -0.36 11.64
CA ASP A 130 -0.11 -0.64 10.34
C ASP A 130 0.31 -2.02 9.77
N GLY A 131 0.41 -3.02 10.67
CA GLY A 131 0.80 -4.38 10.33
C GLY A 131 2.30 -4.63 10.15
N VAL A 132 3.14 -3.60 10.34
CA VAL A 132 4.60 -3.73 10.26
C VAL A 132 5.17 -3.83 11.67
N PRO A 133 5.95 -4.89 11.97
CA PRO A 133 6.58 -5.04 13.29
C PRO A 133 7.54 -3.88 13.59
N GLU A 134 7.39 -3.29 14.76
CA GLU A 134 8.28 -2.23 15.25
C GLU A 134 9.07 -2.63 16.48
N LYS A 135 8.47 -3.44 17.36
CA LYS A 135 9.06 -3.82 18.63
C LYS A 135 8.66 -5.24 18.99
N ILE A 136 9.59 -5.97 19.55
CA ILE A 136 9.35 -7.33 20.04
C ILE A 136 9.64 -7.37 21.54
N LEU A 137 8.67 -7.84 22.29
CA LEU A 137 8.79 -8.06 23.71
C LEU A 137 8.88 -9.56 23.96
N PHE A 138 9.95 -9.97 24.64
CA PHE A 138 10.09 -11.36 25.08
C PHE A 138 9.49 -11.50 26.47
N LYS A 139 8.54 -12.39 26.61
CA LYS A 139 7.89 -12.67 27.89
C LYS A 139 8.24 -14.07 28.34
N ILE A 140 8.81 -14.16 29.53
CA ILE A 140 9.21 -15.43 30.15
C ILE A 140 8.13 -15.86 31.14
N TYR A 141 7.74 -17.11 31.07
CA TYR A 141 6.80 -17.73 32.02
C TYR A 141 7.49 -18.45 33.15
#